data_8aed6d175cf73a30749fc69b2530a606
#
_entry.id   8aed6d175cf73a30749fc69b2530a606
#
_cell.length_a   1.000
_cell.length_b   1.000
_cell.length_c   1.000
_cell.angle_alpha   90.00
_cell.angle_beta   90.00
_cell.angle_gamma   90.00
#
_symmetry.space_group_name_H-M   'P 1'
#
loop_
_entity.id
_entity.type
_entity.pdbx_description
1 polymer ?
#
loop_
_entity_poly.entity_id
_entity_poly.type
_entity_poly.pdbx_seq_one_letter_code
_entity_poly.pdbx_strand_id
1 'polypeptide(L)'
;MSFHENAPVPPEPQQLGRRGFVVGALATGGLAAVGARLLYLQGFDPQHTAEKSRAKRMRSQTVPAVRGQILDINGVVLARSVQRYNIIADQTIVASYKRYDNDRDTKSEITPEQLVYELTDILHTVDPTVTDEFIKSKLDGDSKYAVVKSNVTPEIFRRIDALGAPFLYGEAISERLYPNGPVGGSVVGRYRIVDEATGNENETIKKNLSVGIERVFEKDLAGVDGQRTYEISADGVRIPVTKEEATDVENGKNVRLTINQDIQYFAQQIVKARVDELKVEWGTVIVMDVRDASILAMADSTMMDPGAEKVKNEQDTSPRAISQVVEPGSTEKILTASALIESGITTPTSAYDVPERLVINGQTFTDAFDHPAQRRTFSGIITDSMNTGTVLVGQKLPKEDRYNWLKKYGMGDYTGIELTGEQQGLVTDWHEWDGRQEYTVFFGQGIAQTPLQTAMIFQALGNNGVKLKPRIVDALIDADGTVHKRDVEPGTRMVSEKTAEQCRELMENVVLQSHAKTASVEGYRVGGKTGTAEAPSDKGGYDGYTTSFIGLAPIDNPQFLVSVTLQRPQGDVRSVGATSQFSQIMEKVLHTYNVPKSTTDPVKIPIFADGKSNG
;
A
#
# COMPACT_ATOMS: atom_id res chain seq x y z
N MET A 1 79.27 -88.14 38.40
CA MET A 1 77.80 -88.06 38.08
C MET A 1 77.64 -86.86 37.15
N SER A 2 77.60 -87.13 35.86
CA SER A 2 77.49 -86.16 34.78
C SER A 2 76.08 -86.23 34.24
N PHE A 3 75.39 -85.17 34.32
CA PHE A 3 74.05 -85.02 33.63
C PHE A 3 74.32 -84.36 32.27
N HIS A 4 74.01 -85.10 31.19
CA HIS A 4 73.89 -84.54 29.88
C HIS A 4 72.47 -83.98 29.65
N GLU A 5 72.42 -82.71 29.42
CA GLU A 5 71.17 -81.96 29.05
C GLU A 5 71.05 -81.96 27.53
N ASN A 6 70.00 -82.64 26.99
CA ASN A 6 69.65 -82.62 25.55
C ASN A 6 68.90 -81.31 25.23
N ALA A 7 69.52 -80.45 24.43
CA ALA A 7 68.90 -79.29 23.83
C ALA A 7 67.88 -79.69 22.71
N PRO A 8 66.71 -79.12 22.61
CA PRO A 8 65.75 -79.42 21.55
C PRO A 8 66.22 -78.89 20.19
N VAL A 9 66.10 -79.73 19.20
CA VAL A 9 66.40 -79.41 17.77
C VAL A 9 65.37 -78.41 17.26
N PRO A 10 65.74 -77.29 16.62
CA PRO A 10 64.81 -76.35 16.03
C PRO A 10 64.05 -76.99 14.87
N PRO A 11 62.76 -76.68 14.70
CA PRO A 11 61.97 -77.29 13.59
C PRO A 11 62.48 -76.74 12.24
N GLU A 12 62.54 -77.62 11.26
CA GLU A 12 62.89 -77.28 9.84
C GLU A 12 61.89 -76.22 9.33
N PRO A 13 62.35 -75.29 8.50
CA PRO A 13 61.46 -74.28 7.91
C PRO A 13 60.56 -74.98 6.88
N GLN A 14 59.27 -74.99 7.15
CA GLN A 14 58.27 -75.44 6.20
C GLN A 14 58.31 -74.59 4.97
N GLN A 15 58.68 -75.22 3.80
CA GLN A 15 58.66 -74.58 2.48
C GLN A 15 57.18 -74.27 2.14
N LEU A 16 56.81 -72.99 2.10
CA LEU A 16 55.54 -72.48 1.64
C LEU A 16 55.35 -72.92 0.18
N GLY A 17 54.41 -73.79 -0.09
CA GLY A 17 54.07 -74.23 -1.47
C GLY A 17 53.70 -72.98 -2.33
N ARG A 18 53.93 -73.13 -3.67
CA ARG A 18 53.68 -72.04 -4.68
C ARG A 18 52.32 -71.33 -4.46
N ARG A 19 51.29 -72.04 -4.01
CA ARG A 19 49.96 -71.40 -3.67
C ARG A 19 50.05 -70.53 -2.44
N GLY A 20 50.75 -70.90 -1.38
CA GLY A 20 50.95 -70.08 -0.18
C GLY A 20 51.75 -68.81 -0.48
N PHE A 21 52.75 -68.89 -1.35
CA PHE A 21 53.52 -67.72 -1.78
C PHE A 21 52.69 -66.74 -2.61
N VAL A 22 51.82 -67.21 -3.51
CA VAL A 22 50.90 -66.35 -4.31
C VAL A 22 49.86 -65.68 -3.41
N VAL A 23 49.27 -66.40 -2.50
CA VAL A 23 48.29 -65.85 -1.53
C VAL A 23 48.99 -64.82 -0.61
N GLY A 24 50.19 -65.12 -0.11
CA GLY A 24 50.99 -64.20 0.70
C GLY A 24 51.34 -62.90 -0.05
N ALA A 25 51.79 -63.03 -1.29
CA ALA A 25 52.17 -61.91 -2.17
C ALA A 25 50.96 -61.04 -2.51
N LEU A 26 49.76 -61.62 -2.77
CA LEU A 26 48.51 -60.89 -2.99
C LEU A 26 48.05 -60.19 -1.71
N ALA A 27 48.13 -60.84 -0.55
CA ALA A 27 47.78 -60.22 0.73
C ALA A 27 48.74 -59.06 1.08
N THR A 28 50.06 -59.25 0.90
CA THR A 28 51.04 -58.17 1.15
C THR A 28 50.90 -57.05 0.14
N GLY A 29 50.62 -57.33 -1.15
CA GLY A 29 50.31 -56.33 -2.17
C GLY A 29 49.03 -55.54 -1.86
N GLY A 30 48.01 -56.24 -1.38
CA GLY A 30 46.78 -55.60 -0.92
C GLY A 30 47.00 -54.67 0.30
N LEU A 31 47.73 -55.14 1.32
CA LEU A 31 48.12 -54.32 2.48
C LEU A 31 49.01 -53.13 2.10
N ALA A 32 49.95 -53.33 1.17
CA ALA A 32 50.80 -52.24 0.69
C ALA A 32 49.98 -51.20 -0.09
N ALA A 33 49.02 -51.62 -0.91
CA ALA A 33 48.11 -50.72 -1.63
C ALA A 33 47.21 -49.94 -0.66
N VAL A 34 46.67 -50.59 0.38
CA VAL A 34 45.90 -49.93 1.43
C VAL A 34 46.79 -48.96 2.24
N GLY A 35 48.01 -49.37 2.60
CA GLY A 35 48.98 -48.50 3.27
C GLY A 35 49.38 -47.28 2.43
N ALA A 36 49.66 -47.48 1.13
CA ALA A 36 49.95 -46.40 0.20
C ALA A 36 48.73 -45.44 0.05
N ARG A 37 47.51 -45.99 0.00
CA ARG A 37 46.28 -45.18 -0.07
C ARG A 37 46.06 -44.39 1.23
N LEU A 38 46.34 -44.96 2.40
CA LEU A 38 46.27 -44.28 3.69
C LEU A 38 47.30 -43.17 3.78
N LEU A 39 48.55 -43.42 3.37
CA LEU A 39 49.61 -42.40 3.33
C LEU A 39 49.25 -41.28 2.33
N TYR A 40 48.69 -41.59 1.19
CA TYR A 40 48.18 -40.57 0.25
C TYR A 40 47.10 -39.72 0.87
N LEU A 41 46.08 -40.33 1.47
CA LEU A 41 44.94 -39.63 2.06
C LEU A 41 45.33 -38.78 3.31
N GLN A 42 46.31 -39.26 4.10
CA GLN A 42 46.72 -38.57 5.32
C GLN A 42 47.91 -37.62 5.13
N GLY A 43 48.82 -37.92 4.17
CA GLY A 43 50.02 -37.14 3.96
C GLY A 43 49.97 -36.16 2.80
N PHE A 44 49.28 -36.49 1.73
CA PHE A 44 49.28 -35.69 0.50
C PHE A 44 47.95 -35.03 0.19
N ASP A 45 46.79 -35.56 0.69
CA ASP A 45 45.47 -34.99 0.44
C ASP A 45 44.56 -34.98 1.69
N PRO A 46 45.06 -34.63 2.89
CA PRO A 46 44.22 -34.63 4.08
C PRO A 46 43.15 -33.51 4.06
N GLN A 47 43.48 -32.35 3.47
CA GLN A 47 42.58 -31.21 3.39
C GLN A 47 41.43 -31.44 2.40
N HIS A 48 41.72 -31.92 1.18
CA HIS A 48 40.71 -32.13 0.15
C HIS A 48 39.67 -33.21 0.53
N THR A 49 40.09 -34.31 1.14
CA THR A 49 39.20 -35.36 1.60
C THR A 49 38.37 -34.91 2.80
N ALA A 50 38.98 -34.11 3.73
CA ALA A 50 38.27 -33.51 4.86
C ALA A 50 37.25 -32.49 4.39
N GLU A 51 37.60 -31.62 3.42
CA GLU A 51 36.70 -30.63 2.84
C GLU A 51 35.51 -31.27 2.12
N LYS A 52 35.74 -32.30 1.29
CA LYS A 52 34.67 -33.07 0.65
C LYS A 52 33.74 -33.74 1.65
N SER A 53 34.30 -34.31 2.71
CA SER A 53 33.53 -34.93 3.78
C SER A 53 32.73 -33.88 4.58
N ARG A 54 33.31 -32.71 4.82
CA ARG A 54 32.67 -31.57 5.46
C ARG A 54 31.52 -31.01 4.60
N ALA A 55 31.78 -30.80 3.29
CA ALA A 55 30.79 -30.30 2.35
C ALA A 55 29.50 -31.16 2.30
N LYS A 56 29.64 -32.50 2.44
CA LYS A 56 28.51 -33.42 2.50
C LYS A 56 27.67 -33.31 3.76
N ARG A 57 28.25 -32.81 4.84
CA ARG A 57 27.58 -32.62 6.16
C ARG A 57 27.10 -31.20 6.38
N MET A 58 27.53 -30.24 5.54
CA MET A 58 27.09 -28.84 5.64
C MET A 58 25.64 -28.73 5.23
N ARG A 59 24.87 -28.01 6.06
CA ARG A 59 23.50 -27.59 5.76
C ARG A 59 23.44 -26.08 5.83
N SER A 60 22.88 -25.48 4.81
CA SER A 60 22.57 -24.05 4.80
C SER A 60 21.10 -23.86 5.12
N GLN A 61 20.82 -23.00 6.08
CA GLN A 61 19.48 -22.61 6.47
C GLN A 61 19.31 -21.11 6.26
N THR A 62 18.30 -20.74 5.48
CA THR A 62 17.90 -19.33 5.35
C THR A 62 17.26 -18.85 6.64
N VAL A 63 17.71 -17.69 7.12
CA VAL A 63 17.09 -16.97 8.23
C VAL A 63 16.30 -15.83 7.61
N PRO A 64 14.97 -15.91 7.54
CA PRO A 64 14.18 -14.92 6.85
C PRO A 64 14.23 -13.56 7.55
N ALA A 65 14.34 -12.50 6.77
CA ALA A 65 14.21 -11.13 7.25
C ALA A 65 12.77 -10.86 7.71
N VAL A 66 12.65 -10.06 8.76
CA VAL A 66 11.34 -9.57 9.18
C VAL A 66 10.96 -8.37 8.31
N ARG A 67 9.86 -8.51 7.57
CA ARG A 67 9.31 -7.41 6.76
C ARG A 67 8.93 -6.23 7.65
N GLY A 68 9.36 -5.03 7.31
CA GLY A 68 9.12 -3.79 8.05
C GLY A 68 7.63 -3.48 8.21
N GLN A 69 7.31 -2.69 9.21
CA GLN A 69 5.94 -2.26 9.51
C GLN A 69 5.52 -1.08 8.62
N ILE A 70 4.22 -0.94 8.40
CA ILE A 70 3.62 0.29 7.88
C ILE A 70 2.89 0.95 9.05
N LEU A 71 3.21 2.21 9.30
CA LEU A 71 2.71 3.00 10.44
C LEU A 71 1.95 4.22 9.94
N ASP A 72 0.96 4.68 10.71
CA ASP A 72 0.39 6.01 10.53
C ASP A 72 1.36 7.10 11.04
N ILE A 73 0.98 8.37 10.89
CA ILE A 73 1.81 9.51 11.33
C ILE A 73 2.09 9.50 12.84
N ASN A 74 1.21 8.91 13.65
CA ASN A 74 1.32 8.81 15.11
C ASN A 74 2.00 7.51 15.57
N GLY A 75 2.44 6.65 14.63
CA GLY A 75 3.07 5.37 14.94
C GLY A 75 2.09 4.22 15.17
N VAL A 76 0.80 4.39 14.86
CA VAL A 76 -0.19 3.30 14.90
C VAL A 76 0.13 2.29 13.81
N VAL A 77 0.16 1.02 14.17
CA VAL A 77 0.51 -0.07 13.23
C VAL A 77 -0.64 -0.34 12.26
N LEU A 78 -0.42 -0.09 10.97
CA LEU A 78 -1.35 -0.39 9.88
C LEU A 78 -1.08 -1.75 9.25
N ALA A 79 0.20 -2.15 9.16
CA ALA A 79 0.61 -3.48 8.73
C ALA A 79 1.87 -3.94 9.49
N ARG A 80 1.91 -5.22 9.86
CA ARG A 80 3.09 -5.83 10.51
C ARG A 80 3.23 -7.29 10.14
N SER A 81 4.45 -7.81 10.22
CA SER A 81 4.73 -9.23 10.09
C SER A 81 4.82 -9.89 11.46
N VAL A 82 4.29 -11.11 11.55
CA VAL A 82 4.41 -11.96 12.72
C VAL A 82 4.97 -13.32 12.32
N GLN A 83 5.76 -13.93 13.21
CA GLN A 83 6.28 -15.26 12.99
C GLN A 83 5.17 -16.31 13.15
N ARG A 84 5.15 -17.26 12.21
CA ARG A 84 4.29 -18.44 12.22
C ARG A 84 5.11 -19.67 11.86
N TYR A 85 4.50 -20.82 11.94
CA TYR A 85 5.13 -22.09 11.58
C TYR A 85 4.17 -22.94 10.75
N ASN A 86 4.71 -23.56 9.70
CA ASN A 86 4.07 -24.73 9.10
C ASN A 86 4.58 -25.97 9.84
N ILE A 87 3.69 -26.84 10.25
CA ILE A 87 4.05 -28.15 10.82
C ILE A 87 4.17 -29.13 9.67
N ILE A 88 5.36 -29.67 9.51
CA ILE A 88 5.72 -30.58 8.43
C ILE A 88 5.99 -31.96 9.00
N ALA A 89 5.56 -32.99 8.31
CA ALA A 89 5.88 -34.39 8.60
C ALA A 89 6.71 -35.00 7.48
N ASP A 90 7.76 -35.76 7.84
CA ASP A 90 8.39 -36.73 6.95
C ASP A 90 7.65 -38.06 7.11
N GLN A 91 6.75 -38.36 6.17
CA GLN A 91 5.90 -39.57 6.24
C GLN A 91 6.71 -40.84 6.07
N THR A 92 7.90 -40.80 5.47
CA THR A 92 8.74 -41.99 5.17
C THR A 92 9.35 -42.63 6.42
N ILE A 93 9.38 -41.88 7.54
CA ILE A 93 9.99 -42.31 8.80
C ILE A 93 9.02 -42.28 10.00
N VAL A 94 7.73 -42.18 9.73
CA VAL A 94 6.69 -42.24 10.79
C VAL A 94 6.71 -43.61 11.43
N ALA A 95 7.07 -43.67 12.70
CA ALA A 95 7.16 -44.88 13.49
C ALA A 95 7.00 -44.56 15.00
N SER A 96 6.84 -45.61 15.83
CA SER A 96 6.93 -45.45 17.28
C SER A 96 8.31 -44.87 17.67
N TYR A 97 8.33 -43.95 18.62
CA TYR A 97 9.54 -43.32 19.10
C TYR A 97 9.59 -43.22 20.64
N LYS A 98 10.77 -43.00 21.20
CA LYS A 98 10.95 -42.88 22.65
C LYS A 98 10.94 -41.41 23.02
N ARG A 99 9.99 -41.01 23.87
CA ARG A 99 9.92 -39.69 24.51
C ARG A 99 10.50 -39.79 25.93
N TYR A 100 11.40 -38.87 26.26
CA TYR A 100 11.94 -38.73 27.59
C TYR A 100 11.05 -37.84 28.45
N ASP A 101 10.61 -38.32 29.60
CA ASP A 101 9.86 -37.56 30.59
C ASP A 101 10.85 -37.03 31.64
N ASN A 102 11.15 -35.76 31.59
CA ASN A 102 12.11 -35.12 32.51
C ASN A 102 11.64 -35.15 33.98
N ASP A 103 10.34 -35.10 34.22
CA ASP A 103 9.78 -35.07 35.59
C ASP A 103 9.84 -36.43 36.26
N ARG A 104 9.80 -37.52 35.48
CA ARG A 104 9.78 -38.88 35.96
C ARG A 104 11.09 -39.66 35.76
N ASP A 105 12.06 -39.04 35.05
CA ASP A 105 13.32 -39.69 34.63
C ASP A 105 13.07 -41.05 33.90
N THR A 106 12.02 -41.10 33.08
CA THR A 106 11.61 -42.30 32.36
C THR A 106 11.50 -42.05 30.86
N LYS A 107 11.65 -43.14 30.08
CA LYS A 107 11.40 -43.11 28.62
C LYS A 107 10.10 -43.85 28.35
N SER A 108 9.16 -43.19 27.74
CA SER A 108 7.91 -43.78 27.26
C SER A 108 7.98 -44.01 25.74
N GLU A 109 7.51 -45.14 25.29
CA GLU A 109 7.32 -45.39 23.87
C GLU A 109 5.97 -44.80 23.44
N ILE A 110 6.03 -43.93 22.44
CA ILE A 110 4.86 -43.23 21.87
C ILE A 110 4.56 -43.86 20.51
N THR A 111 3.34 -44.37 20.34
CA THR A 111 2.89 -44.90 19.05
C THR A 111 2.37 -43.78 18.13
N PRO A 112 2.30 -43.99 16.80
CA PRO A 112 1.69 -43.02 15.89
C PRO A 112 0.23 -42.68 16.26
N GLU A 113 -0.55 -43.63 16.78
CA GLU A 113 -1.94 -43.40 17.19
C GLU A 113 -2.02 -42.46 18.41
N GLN A 114 -1.12 -42.65 19.40
CA GLN A 114 -1.03 -41.74 20.55
C GLN A 114 -0.63 -40.31 20.10
N LEU A 115 0.33 -40.21 19.18
CA LEU A 115 0.75 -38.93 18.65
C LEU A 115 -0.37 -38.22 17.87
N VAL A 116 -1.17 -38.96 17.08
CA VAL A 116 -2.37 -38.44 16.40
C VAL A 116 -3.30 -37.79 17.40
N TYR A 117 -3.64 -38.50 18.49
CA TYR A 117 -4.50 -37.94 19.52
C TYR A 117 -3.94 -36.68 20.18
N GLU A 118 -2.64 -36.67 20.55
CA GLU A 118 -1.99 -35.50 21.16
C GLU A 118 -1.92 -34.30 20.19
N LEU A 119 -1.64 -34.54 18.92
CA LEU A 119 -1.65 -33.51 17.89
C LEU A 119 -3.05 -32.93 17.65
N THR A 120 -4.04 -33.80 17.59
CA THR A 120 -5.45 -33.39 17.47
C THR A 120 -5.85 -32.51 18.64
N ASP A 121 -5.55 -32.91 19.88
CA ASP A 121 -5.86 -32.13 21.08
C ASP A 121 -5.24 -30.74 21.04
N ILE A 122 -3.96 -30.66 20.67
CA ILE A 122 -3.27 -29.36 20.54
C ILE A 122 -3.88 -28.51 19.44
N LEU A 123 -4.06 -29.05 18.23
CA LEU A 123 -4.51 -28.30 17.08
C LEU A 123 -5.99 -27.95 17.12
N HIS A 124 -6.82 -28.79 17.74
CA HIS A 124 -8.25 -28.54 17.96
C HIS A 124 -8.50 -27.28 18.79
N THR A 125 -7.56 -26.89 19.66
CA THR A 125 -7.64 -25.63 20.44
C THR A 125 -7.68 -24.37 19.57
N VAL A 126 -7.13 -24.44 18.36
CA VAL A 126 -7.03 -23.30 17.42
C VAL A 126 -7.84 -23.52 16.14
N ASP A 127 -8.17 -24.75 15.82
CA ASP A 127 -9.02 -25.11 14.68
C ASP A 127 -9.90 -26.31 15.02
N PRO A 128 -11.15 -26.06 15.42
CA PRO A 128 -12.10 -27.12 15.79
C PRO A 128 -12.45 -28.10 14.65
N THR A 129 -12.03 -27.86 13.42
CA THR A 129 -12.26 -28.78 12.28
C THR A 129 -11.19 -29.86 12.17
N VAL A 130 -10.11 -29.79 12.94
CA VAL A 130 -9.05 -30.79 12.95
C VAL A 130 -9.54 -32.02 13.72
N THR A 131 -9.52 -33.20 13.09
CA THR A 131 -9.90 -34.49 13.63
C THR A 131 -8.73 -35.48 13.61
N ASP A 132 -8.85 -36.57 14.34
CA ASP A 132 -7.84 -37.64 14.34
C ASP A 132 -7.65 -38.23 12.94
N GLU A 133 -8.73 -38.39 12.16
CA GLU A 133 -8.67 -38.88 10.77
C GLU A 133 -7.91 -37.90 9.89
N PHE A 134 -8.12 -36.58 10.08
CA PHE A 134 -7.36 -35.55 9.35
C PHE A 134 -5.86 -35.67 9.63
N ILE A 135 -5.46 -35.70 10.91
CA ILE A 135 -4.04 -35.81 11.29
C ILE A 135 -3.45 -37.14 10.78
N LYS A 136 -4.17 -38.27 10.95
CA LYS A 136 -3.74 -39.56 10.44
C LYS A 136 -3.47 -39.52 8.93
N SER A 137 -4.35 -38.90 8.14
CA SER A 137 -4.18 -38.78 6.69
C SER A 137 -2.94 -37.93 6.31
N LYS A 138 -2.50 -37.01 7.20
CA LYS A 138 -1.30 -36.20 6.99
C LYS A 138 -0.01 -36.87 7.43
N LEU A 139 -0.08 -37.87 8.28
CA LEU A 139 1.07 -38.66 8.70
C LEU A 139 1.27 -39.95 7.86
N ASP A 140 0.25 -40.36 7.10
CA ASP A 140 0.26 -41.55 6.24
C ASP A 140 0.67 -41.16 4.81
N GLY A 141 1.66 -41.86 4.24
CA GLY A 141 2.17 -41.63 2.88
C GLY A 141 3.67 -41.89 2.75
N ASP A 142 4.25 -41.39 1.66
CA ASP A 142 5.65 -41.56 1.31
C ASP A 142 6.38 -40.24 1.03
N SER A 143 5.73 -39.10 1.32
CA SER A 143 6.31 -37.77 1.15
C SER A 143 7.25 -37.43 2.30
N LYS A 144 8.43 -36.89 1.96
CA LYS A 144 9.35 -36.31 2.95
C LYS A 144 8.94 -34.92 3.42
N TYR A 145 7.94 -34.32 2.76
CA TYR A 145 7.43 -33.00 3.07
C TYR A 145 5.90 -32.99 2.94
N ALA A 146 5.24 -33.39 4.01
CA ALA A 146 3.78 -33.36 4.13
C ALA A 146 3.36 -32.25 5.10
N VAL A 147 2.59 -31.27 4.64
CA VAL A 147 2.09 -30.19 5.49
C VAL A 147 0.95 -30.75 6.35
N VAL A 148 1.19 -30.87 7.66
CA VAL A 148 0.18 -31.29 8.65
C VAL A 148 -0.76 -30.15 8.96
N LYS A 149 -0.19 -28.98 9.29
CA LYS A 149 -0.95 -27.76 9.55
C LYS A 149 -0.10 -26.54 9.19
N SER A 150 -0.69 -25.58 8.46
CA SER A 150 -0.05 -24.32 8.14
C SER A 150 -0.42 -23.24 9.14
N ASN A 151 0.46 -22.23 9.24
CA ASN A 151 0.19 -20.95 9.90
C ASN A 151 -0.13 -21.04 11.40
N VAL A 152 0.53 -21.96 12.13
CA VAL A 152 0.36 -22.06 13.59
C VAL A 152 1.19 -21.01 14.32
N THR A 153 0.71 -20.59 15.49
CA THR A 153 1.43 -19.62 16.34
C THR A 153 2.70 -20.26 16.93
N PRO A 154 3.70 -19.42 17.33
CA PRO A 154 4.89 -19.93 18.03
C PRO A 154 4.57 -20.71 19.31
N GLU A 155 3.45 -20.39 19.97
CA GLU A 155 3.00 -21.11 21.16
C GLU A 155 2.54 -22.53 20.82
N ILE A 156 1.68 -22.67 19.82
CA ILE A 156 1.22 -23.96 19.32
C ILE A 156 2.38 -24.80 18.79
N PHE A 157 3.28 -24.17 18.02
CA PHE A 157 4.49 -24.86 17.55
C PHE A 157 5.31 -25.42 18.72
N ARG A 158 5.58 -24.64 19.77
CA ARG A 158 6.33 -25.11 20.94
C ARG A 158 5.65 -26.29 21.64
N ARG A 159 4.31 -26.31 21.71
CA ARG A 159 3.57 -27.45 22.26
C ARG A 159 3.74 -28.70 21.41
N ILE A 160 3.72 -28.55 20.07
CA ILE A 160 3.93 -29.68 19.14
C ILE A 160 5.38 -30.16 19.18
N ASP A 161 6.36 -29.26 19.19
CA ASP A 161 7.79 -29.57 19.27
C ASP A 161 8.13 -30.34 20.56
N ALA A 162 7.49 -29.97 21.68
CA ALA A 162 7.62 -30.67 22.98
C ALA A 162 7.13 -32.12 22.93
N LEU A 163 6.36 -32.53 21.94
CA LEU A 163 6.00 -33.95 21.75
C LEU A 163 7.20 -34.79 21.34
N GLY A 164 8.29 -34.18 20.85
CA GLY A 164 9.55 -34.83 20.56
C GLY A 164 9.50 -35.88 19.45
N ALA A 165 8.54 -35.78 18.53
CA ALA A 165 8.42 -36.70 17.40
C ALA A 165 9.49 -36.39 16.35
N PRO A 166 10.43 -37.31 16.04
CA PRO A 166 11.61 -37.01 15.22
C PRO A 166 11.30 -36.74 13.74
N PHE A 167 10.09 -37.07 13.29
CA PHE A 167 9.61 -36.86 11.93
C PHE A 167 8.70 -35.65 11.78
N LEU A 168 8.46 -34.88 12.87
CA LEU A 168 7.76 -33.62 12.84
C LEU A 168 8.76 -32.46 13.03
N TYR A 169 8.61 -31.42 12.21
CA TYR A 169 9.41 -30.20 12.35
C TYR A 169 8.60 -28.97 11.96
N GLY A 170 9.01 -27.82 12.49
CA GLY A 170 8.41 -26.53 12.17
C GLY A 170 9.22 -25.78 11.12
N GLU A 171 8.58 -25.41 10.03
CA GLU A 171 9.11 -24.45 9.07
C GLU A 171 8.65 -23.06 9.45
N ALA A 172 9.58 -22.18 9.82
CA ALA A 172 9.26 -20.80 10.15
C ALA A 172 8.81 -20.04 8.90
N ILE A 173 7.65 -19.39 8.99
CA ILE A 173 7.08 -18.54 7.96
C ILE A 173 6.74 -17.17 8.53
N SER A 174 6.55 -16.18 7.68
CA SER A 174 6.11 -14.83 8.06
C SER A 174 4.68 -14.61 7.57
N GLU A 175 3.77 -14.30 8.49
CA GLU A 175 2.40 -13.87 8.16
C GLU A 175 2.31 -12.35 8.21
N ARG A 176 1.72 -11.74 7.18
CA ARG A 176 1.45 -10.31 7.13
C ARG A 176 0.07 -9.99 7.69
N LEU A 177 0.01 -9.20 8.75
CA LEU A 177 -1.24 -8.81 9.43
C LEU A 177 -1.56 -7.34 9.19
N TYR A 178 -2.85 -7.06 9.06
CA TYR A 178 -3.42 -5.73 8.86
C TYR A 178 -4.46 -5.45 9.95
N PRO A 179 -4.05 -4.94 11.13
CA PRO A 179 -4.91 -4.84 12.31
C PRO A 179 -6.15 -3.98 12.12
N ASN A 180 -6.11 -3.02 11.19
CA ASN A 180 -7.19 -2.08 10.94
C ASN A 180 -8.17 -2.53 9.84
N GLY A 181 -7.99 -3.75 9.28
CA GLY A 181 -8.83 -4.27 8.21
C GLY A 181 -8.96 -3.29 7.04
N PRO A 182 -10.18 -2.92 6.62
CA PRO A 182 -10.40 -2.06 5.47
C PRO A 182 -10.10 -0.57 5.71
N VAL A 183 -9.74 -0.14 6.95
CA VAL A 183 -9.44 1.28 7.22
C VAL A 183 -8.10 1.66 6.56
N GLY A 184 -8.18 2.51 5.53
CA GLY A 184 -7.03 2.86 4.71
C GLY A 184 -6.47 1.71 3.87
N GLY A 185 -7.21 0.61 3.73
CA GLY A 185 -6.73 -0.64 3.14
C GLY A 185 -6.20 -0.50 1.72
N SER A 186 -6.84 0.28 0.85
CA SER A 186 -6.38 0.53 -0.52
C SER A 186 -5.10 1.39 -0.57
N VAL A 187 -4.83 2.19 0.47
CA VAL A 187 -3.59 2.97 0.62
C VAL A 187 -2.47 2.07 1.11
N VAL A 188 -2.67 1.39 2.25
CA VAL A 188 -1.69 0.45 2.82
C VAL A 188 -1.35 -0.61 1.77
N GLY A 189 -2.37 -1.10 1.10
CA GLY A 189 -2.22 -2.15 0.12
C GLY A 189 -2.10 -3.52 0.75
N ARG A 190 -1.85 -4.52 -0.09
CA ARG A 190 -1.71 -5.93 0.31
C ARG A 190 -0.40 -6.49 -0.19
N TYR A 191 0.35 -7.13 0.68
CA TYR A 191 1.49 -7.96 0.30
C TYR A 191 1.00 -9.33 -0.17
N ARG A 192 1.31 -9.70 -1.42
CA ARG A 192 0.89 -10.99 -1.99
C ARG A 192 1.91 -11.49 -3.01
N ILE A 193 2.55 -12.59 -2.67
CA ILE A 193 3.38 -13.36 -3.58
C ILE A 193 2.64 -14.66 -3.89
N VAL A 194 2.57 -15.02 -5.15
CA VAL A 194 1.98 -16.28 -5.61
C VAL A 194 2.97 -17.04 -6.48
N ASP A 195 2.92 -18.36 -6.40
CA ASP A 195 3.65 -19.23 -7.32
C ASP A 195 2.81 -19.42 -8.59
N GLU A 196 3.35 -19.04 -9.74
CA GLU A 196 2.70 -19.16 -11.05
C GLU A 196 3.43 -20.25 -11.85
N ALA A 197 2.70 -21.24 -12.35
CA ALA A 197 3.26 -22.31 -13.18
C ALA A 197 3.78 -21.73 -14.50
N THR A 198 5.00 -22.09 -14.90
CA THR A 198 5.65 -21.62 -16.14
C THR A 198 5.21 -22.37 -17.39
N GLY A 199 4.34 -23.39 -17.26
CA GLY A 199 3.97 -24.31 -18.35
C GLY A 199 4.93 -25.49 -18.51
N ASN A 200 6.07 -25.50 -17.81
CA ASN A 200 6.94 -26.68 -17.67
C ASN A 200 6.52 -27.46 -16.43
N GLU A 201 6.42 -28.77 -16.51
CA GLU A 201 6.13 -29.62 -15.35
C GLU A 201 7.19 -29.40 -14.26
N ASN A 202 6.73 -29.00 -13.06
CA ASN A 202 7.51 -28.72 -11.85
C ASN A 202 8.33 -27.40 -11.83
N GLU A 203 8.07 -26.44 -12.72
CA GLU A 203 8.69 -25.12 -12.65
C GLU A 203 7.65 -24.06 -12.30
N THR A 204 7.88 -23.30 -11.21
CA THR A 204 7.05 -22.17 -10.82
C THR A 204 7.91 -20.91 -10.68
N ILE A 205 7.33 -19.76 -11.02
CA ILE A 205 7.93 -18.45 -10.76
C ILE A 205 7.12 -17.71 -9.71
N LYS A 206 7.81 -16.98 -8.83
CA LYS A 206 7.15 -16.12 -7.84
C LYS A 206 6.68 -14.83 -8.51
N LYS A 207 5.38 -14.62 -8.54
CA LYS A 207 4.75 -13.41 -9.06
C LYS A 207 4.31 -12.51 -7.92
N ASN A 208 4.78 -11.26 -7.93
CA ASN A 208 4.41 -10.27 -6.94
C ASN A 208 3.12 -9.55 -7.38
N LEU A 209 2.01 -9.84 -6.71
CA LEU A 209 0.69 -9.22 -6.89
C LEU A 209 0.37 -8.18 -5.81
N SER A 210 1.38 -7.70 -5.09
CA SER A 210 1.20 -6.68 -4.07
C SER A 210 0.75 -5.36 -4.69
N VAL A 211 -0.01 -4.57 -3.93
CA VAL A 211 -0.55 -3.26 -4.33
C VAL A 211 -0.33 -2.23 -3.21
N GLY A 212 -0.58 -0.95 -3.48
CA GLY A 212 -0.45 0.14 -2.51
C GLY A 212 0.98 0.35 -2.03
N ILE A 213 1.13 0.83 -0.80
CA ILE A 213 2.45 1.06 -0.15
C ILE A 213 3.25 -0.23 -0.08
N GLU A 214 2.62 -1.37 0.18
CA GLU A 214 3.26 -2.69 0.18
C GLU A 214 4.01 -2.98 -1.14
N ARG A 215 3.52 -2.47 -2.26
CA ARG A 215 4.14 -2.62 -3.58
C ARG A 215 5.20 -1.58 -3.85
N VAL A 216 4.90 -0.31 -3.58
CA VAL A 216 5.78 0.81 -3.93
C VAL A 216 7.07 0.78 -3.09
N PHE A 217 6.95 0.40 -1.80
CA PHE A 217 8.07 0.32 -0.86
C PHE A 217 8.55 -1.11 -0.60
N GLU A 218 8.35 -2.03 -1.56
CA GLU A 218 8.79 -3.42 -1.44
C GLU A 218 10.27 -3.54 -1.08
N LYS A 219 11.14 -2.74 -1.72
CA LYS A 219 12.60 -2.79 -1.49
C LYS A 219 12.99 -2.39 -0.07
N ASP A 220 12.28 -1.42 0.51
CA ASP A 220 12.52 -0.96 1.87
C ASP A 220 11.91 -1.91 2.90
N LEU A 221 10.71 -2.40 2.63
CA LEU A 221 9.96 -3.27 3.54
C LEU A 221 10.50 -4.69 3.62
N ALA A 222 11.00 -5.27 2.53
CA ALA A 222 11.32 -6.71 2.47
C ALA A 222 12.49 -7.10 3.38
N GLY A 223 13.52 -6.27 3.48
CA GLY A 223 14.80 -6.65 4.11
C GLY A 223 15.61 -7.62 3.26
N VAL A 224 16.67 -8.16 3.84
CA VAL A 224 17.57 -9.14 3.21
C VAL A 224 17.72 -10.35 4.12
N ASP A 225 17.39 -11.53 3.60
CA ASP A 225 17.52 -12.78 4.33
C ASP A 225 18.97 -13.09 4.68
N GLY A 226 19.22 -13.55 5.90
CA GLY A 226 20.48 -14.10 6.32
C GLY A 226 20.62 -15.58 5.96
N GLN A 227 21.83 -16.10 6.08
CA GLN A 227 22.12 -17.53 5.94
C GLN A 227 22.94 -18.03 7.12
N ARG A 228 22.61 -19.22 7.61
CA ARG A 228 23.41 -19.96 8.59
C ARG A 228 23.79 -21.30 8.02
N THR A 229 25.09 -21.59 8.01
CA THR A 229 25.61 -22.86 7.54
C THR A 229 26.27 -23.58 8.70
N TYR A 230 25.83 -24.80 8.99
CA TYR A 230 26.30 -25.64 10.11
C TYR A 230 26.46 -27.09 9.66
N GLU A 231 27.22 -27.88 10.44
CA GLU A 231 27.40 -29.30 10.17
C GLU A 231 26.34 -30.15 10.90
N ILE A 232 25.88 -31.19 10.23
CA ILE A 232 25.02 -32.23 10.82
C ILE A 232 25.72 -33.58 10.85
N SER A 233 25.40 -34.42 11.83
CA SER A 233 25.80 -35.82 11.92
C SER A 233 25.03 -36.68 10.91
N ALA A 234 25.37 -37.96 10.78
CA ALA A 234 24.72 -38.88 9.87
C ALA A 234 23.23 -39.11 10.19
N ASP A 235 22.85 -38.93 11.43
CA ASP A 235 21.50 -39.00 11.98
C ASP A 235 20.77 -37.64 11.99
N GLY A 236 21.35 -36.62 11.33
CA GLY A 236 20.70 -35.32 11.13
C GLY A 236 20.85 -34.34 12.31
N VAL A 237 21.54 -34.72 13.38
CA VAL A 237 21.71 -33.87 14.57
C VAL A 237 22.80 -32.82 14.32
N ARG A 238 22.54 -31.55 14.69
CA ARG A 238 23.52 -30.46 14.60
C ARG A 238 24.74 -30.75 15.47
N ILE A 239 25.95 -30.57 14.93
CA ILE A 239 27.22 -30.73 15.64
C ILE A 239 27.61 -29.38 16.30
N PRO A 240 27.57 -29.26 17.64
CA PRO A 240 27.69 -27.95 18.33
C PRO A 240 29.07 -27.29 18.24
N VAL A 241 30.13 -28.04 17.92
CA VAL A 241 31.54 -27.60 18.00
C VAL A 241 32.08 -27.09 16.66
N THR A 242 31.26 -27.09 15.61
CA THR A 242 31.71 -26.68 14.28
C THR A 242 31.56 -25.18 14.09
N LYS A 243 32.53 -24.57 13.38
CA LYS A 243 32.49 -23.15 13.04
C LYS A 243 31.26 -22.88 12.16
N GLU A 244 30.33 -22.10 12.69
CA GLU A 244 29.15 -21.63 11.95
C GLU A 244 29.57 -20.46 11.03
N GLU A 245 29.23 -20.57 9.75
CA GLU A 245 29.31 -19.46 8.82
C GLU A 245 27.91 -18.81 8.75
N ALA A 246 27.82 -17.56 9.14
CA ALA A 246 26.58 -16.81 9.14
C ALA A 246 26.72 -15.53 8.31
N THR A 247 25.71 -15.25 7.51
CA THR A 247 25.48 -13.91 6.96
C THR A 247 24.35 -13.30 7.79
N ASP A 248 24.58 -12.11 8.30
CA ASP A 248 23.59 -11.43 9.14
C ASP A 248 22.32 -11.11 8.36
N VAL A 249 21.20 -11.18 9.05
CA VAL A 249 19.89 -10.81 8.53
C VAL A 249 19.74 -9.29 8.61
N GLU A 250 19.27 -8.66 7.54
CA GLU A 250 18.90 -7.25 7.54
C GLU A 250 17.37 -7.13 7.49
N ASN A 251 16.75 -6.77 8.62
CA ASN A 251 15.30 -6.58 8.67
C ASN A 251 14.88 -5.38 7.82
N GLY A 252 13.68 -5.46 7.26
CA GLY A 252 13.09 -4.38 6.47
C GLY A 252 12.86 -3.11 7.29
N LYS A 253 12.92 -1.96 6.62
CA LYS A 253 12.63 -0.65 7.20
C LYS A 253 11.13 -0.50 7.42
N ASN A 254 10.74 0.19 8.49
CA ASN A 254 9.36 0.59 8.67
C ASN A 254 9.06 1.83 7.80
N VAL A 255 7.85 1.89 7.25
CA VAL A 255 7.35 3.01 6.46
C VAL A 255 6.31 3.75 7.29
N ARG A 256 6.61 5.00 7.68
CA ARG A 256 5.63 5.86 8.34
C ARG A 256 4.92 6.72 7.30
N LEU A 257 3.60 6.60 7.25
CA LEU A 257 2.74 7.36 6.35
C LEU A 257 2.41 8.75 6.94
N THR A 258 1.95 9.66 6.08
CA THR A 258 1.34 10.92 6.50
C THR A 258 -0.11 10.73 6.94
N ILE A 259 -0.72 9.58 6.64
CA ILE A 259 -2.09 9.22 7.05
C ILE A 259 -2.23 9.29 8.56
N ASN A 260 -3.30 9.93 9.01
CA ASN A 260 -3.78 9.87 10.39
C ASN A 260 -4.95 8.87 10.42
N GLN A 261 -4.79 7.77 11.13
CA GLN A 261 -5.75 6.66 11.15
C GLN A 261 -7.14 7.11 11.64
N ASP A 262 -7.21 8.01 12.62
CA ASP A 262 -8.50 8.48 13.17
C ASP A 262 -9.26 9.33 12.16
N ILE A 263 -8.55 10.21 11.43
CA ILE A 263 -9.13 11.03 10.35
C ILE A 263 -9.53 10.13 9.18
N GLN A 264 -8.70 9.16 8.81
CA GLN A 264 -8.98 8.19 7.76
C GLN A 264 -10.27 7.41 8.07
N TYR A 265 -10.36 6.86 9.28
CA TYR A 265 -11.55 6.12 9.71
C TYR A 265 -12.80 7.00 9.69
N PHE A 266 -12.71 8.21 10.28
CA PHE A 266 -13.84 9.15 10.34
C PHE A 266 -14.32 9.55 8.93
N ALA A 267 -13.40 9.94 8.04
CA ALA A 267 -13.73 10.30 6.66
C ALA A 267 -14.38 9.14 5.90
N GLN A 268 -13.89 7.90 6.11
CA GLN A 268 -14.43 6.69 5.51
C GLN A 268 -15.86 6.40 5.98
N GLN A 269 -16.16 6.58 7.28
CA GLN A 269 -17.52 6.42 7.80
C GLN A 269 -18.46 7.50 7.24
N ILE A 270 -18.03 8.75 7.19
CA ILE A 270 -18.84 9.86 6.67
C ILE A 270 -19.18 9.67 5.19
N VAL A 271 -18.20 9.34 4.37
CA VAL A 271 -18.47 9.14 2.93
C VAL A 271 -19.30 7.89 2.67
N LYS A 272 -19.08 6.81 3.44
CA LYS A 272 -19.89 5.59 3.35
C LYS A 272 -21.34 5.86 3.70
N ALA A 273 -21.61 6.54 4.81
CA ALA A 273 -22.96 6.90 5.22
C ALA A 273 -23.68 7.72 4.13
N ARG A 274 -22.95 8.67 3.51
CA ARG A 274 -23.52 9.48 2.43
C ARG A 274 -23.81 8.69 1.16
N VAL A 275 -22.93 7.75 0.82
CA VAL A 275 -23.15 6.83 -0.32
C VAL A 275 -24.38 5.96 -0.08
N ASP A 276 -24.55 5.42 1.11
CA ASP A 276 -25.69 4.60 1.49
C ASP A 276 -27.01 5.43 1.47
N GLU A 277 -26.98 6.67 1.96
CA GLU A 277 -28.12 7.60 2.01
C GLU A 277 -28.62 7.99 0.62
N LEU A 278 -27.71 8.42 -0.26
CA LEU A 278 -28.02 8.91 -1.61
C LEU A 278 -27.95 7.85 -2.69
N LYS A 279 -27.69 6.58 -2.33
CA LYS A 279 -27.49 5.45 -3.25
C LYS A 279 -26.49 5.81 -4.36
N VAL A 280 -25.38 6.38 -3.95
CA VAL A 280 -24.28 6.81 -4.82
C VAL A 280 -23.52 5.57 -5.29
N GLU A 281 -23.00 5.58 -6.51
CA GLU A 281 -22.21 4.48 -7.04
C GLU A 281 -20.91 4.30 -6.25
N TRP A 282 -20.19 5.38 -5.99
CA TRP A 282 -19.04 5.47 -5.11
C TRP A 282 -18.82 6.90 -4.59
N GLY A 283 -18.13 7.00 -3.48
CA GLY A 283 -17.69 8.28 -2.93
C GLY A 283 -16.25 8.21 -2.46
N THR A 284 -15.51 9.31 -2.63
CA THR A 284 -14.12 9.45 -2.18
C THR A 284 -13.89 10.77 -1.47
N VAL A 285 -12.97 10.75 -0.51
CA VAL A 285 -12.54 11.91 0.28
C VAL A 285 -11.03 11.99 0.29
N ILE A 286 -10.50 13.20 0.11
CA ILE A 286 -9.09 13.53 0.32
C ILE A 286 -9.02 14.57 1.44
N VAL A 287 -8.17 14.33 2.43
CA VAL A 287 -7.76 15.31 3.44
C VAL A 287 -6.28 15.58 3.29
N MET A 288 -5.89 16.84 3.15
CA MET A 288 -4.51 17.23 2.87
C MET A 288 -4.09 18.44 3.71
N ASP A 289 -2.86 18.44 4.20
CA ASP A 289 -2.19 19.66 4.65
C ASP A 289 -1.66 20.41 3.43
N VAL A 290 -2.14 21.64 3.21
CA VAL A 290 -1.78 22.39 2.00
C VAL A 290 -0.35 22.94 2.02
N ARG A 291 0.28 23.02 3.18
CA ARG A 291 1.60 23.63 3.41
C ARG A 291 2.74 22.72 2.93
N ASP A 292 2.53 21.40 2.94
CA ASP A 292 3.52 20.40 2.53
C ASP A 292 2.94 19.31 1.63
N ALA A 293 1.66 19.43 1.24
CA ALA A 293 0.88 18.48 0.44
C ALA A 293 0.82 17.05 1.02
N SER A 294 0.98 16.90 2.34
CA SER A 294 0.81 15.62 3.03
C SER A 294 -0.65 15.17 3.00
N ILE A 295 -0.89 13.96 2.51
CA ILE A 295 -2.21 13.32 2.54
C ILE A 295 -2.45 12.75 3.93
N LEU A 296 -3.40 13.33 4.65
CA LEU A 296 -3.80 12.92 6.01
C LEU A 296 -4.86 11.83 6.00
N ALA A 297 -5.69 11.81 4.96
CA ALA A 297 -6.62 10.73 4.67
C ALA A 297 -6.92 10.66 3.17
N MET A 298 -7.09 9.44 2.67
CA MET A 298 -7.59 9.14 1.33
C MET A 298 -8.59 7.99 1.49
N ALA A 299 -9.87 8.36 1.57
CA ALA A 299 -10.92 7.48 2.06
C ALA A 299 -12.01 7.28 1.01
N ASP A 300 -12.32 6.03 0.70
CA ASP A 300 -13.41 5.66 -0.18
C ASP A 300 -14.57 5.05 0.61
N SER A 301 -15.78 5.11 0.04
CA SER A 301 -16.98 4.47 0.60
C SER A 301 -16.84 2.96 0.74
N THR A 302 -16.05 2.34 -0.14
CA THR A 302 -15.62 0.94 -0.08
C THR A 302 -14.12 0.87 -0.27
N MET A 303 -13.42 0.16 0.60
CA MET A 303 -11.97 -0.05 0.50
C MET A 303 -11.67 -1.54 0.63
N MET A 304 -10.58 -1.96 0.02
CA MET A 304 -10.06 -3.32 0.15
C MET A 304 -9.75 -3.62 1.63
N ASP A 305 -10.12 -4.81 2.09
CA ASP A 305 -9.54 -5.38 3.31
C ASP A 305 -8.27 -6.16 2.92
N PRO A 306 -7.07 -5.67 3.29
CA PRO A 306 -5.82 -6.34 2.90
C PRO A 306 -5.66 -7.73 3.53
N GLY A 307 -6.31 -7.98 4.67
CA GLY A 307 -6.30 -9.25 5.39
C GLY A 307 -7.28 -10.29 4.84
N ALA A 308 -8.26 -9.89 4.02
CA ALA A 308 -9.24 -10.81 3.47
C ALA A 308 -8.60 -11.83 2.51
N GLU A 309 -9.11 -13.07 2.52
CA GLU A 309 -8.61 -14.13 1.62
C GLU A 309 -8.73 -13.72 0.14
N LYS A 310 -9.86 -13.10 -0.23
CA LYS A 310 -10.14 -12.62 -1.58
C LYS A 310 -10.53 -11.16 -1.58
N VAL A 311 -10.03 -10.41 -2.54
CA VAL A 311 -10.51 -9.06 -2.83
C VAL A 311 -11.87 -9.18 -3.51
N LYS A 312 -12.89 -8.53 -2.95
CA LYS A 312 -14.27 -8.61 -3.48
C LYS A 312 -14.42 -7.85 -4.80
N ASN A 313 -13.74 -6.72 -4.93
CA ASN A 313 -13.76 -5.88 -6.11
C ASN A 313 -12.34 -5.37 -6.40
N GLU A 314 -11.81 -5.65 -7.57
CA GLU A 314 -10.47 -5.22 -7.98
C GLU A 314 -10.33 -3.69 -8.02
N GLN A 315 -11.40 -2.96 -8.29
CA GLN A 315 -11.39 -1.50 -8.25
C GLN A 315 -11.10 -0.93 -6.86
N ASP A 316 -11.33 -1.71 -5.79
CA ASP A 316 -11.04 -1.29 -4.42
C ASP A 316 -9.56 -1.48 -4.03
N THR A 317 -8.71 -2.01 -4.93
CA THR A 317 -7.26 -2.19 -4.71
C THR A 317 -6.46 -0.89 -4.78
N SER A 318 -7.02 0.14 -5.41
CA SER A 318 -6.43 1.49 -5.49
C SER A 318 -7.44 2.53 -5.05
N PRO A 319 -7.02 3.58 -4.33
CA PRO A 319 -7.94 4.66 -3.93
C PRO A 319 -8.60 5.32 -5.15
N ARG A 320 -9.92 5.52 -5.08
CA ARG A 320 -10.69 6.17 -6.16
C ARG A 320 -10.24 7.60 -6.43
N ALA A 321 -9.70 8.25 -5.41
CA ALA A 321 -9.13 9.59 -5.52
C ALA A 321 -8.04 9.72 -6.59
N ILE A 322 -7.35 8.63 -6.94
CA ILE A 322 -6.28 8.59 -7.95
C ILE A 322 -6.58 7.68 -9.13
N SER A 323 -7.48 6.71 -8.96
CA SER A 323 -7.78 5.69 -9.98
C SER A 323 -9.03 5.98 -10.81
N GLN A 324 -9.93 6.86 -10.33
CA GLN A 324 -11.11 7.25 -11.07
C GLN A 324 -10.90 8.60 -11.74
N VAL A 325 -11.39 8.71 -12.98
CA VAL A 325 -11.28 9.92 -13.79
C VAL A 325 -12.69 10.43 -14.06
N VAL A 326 -12.93 11.69 -13.70
CA VAL A 326 -14.23 12.34 -13.84
C VAL A 326 -14.08 13.72 -14.48
N GLU A 327 -15.12 14.24 -15.10
CA GLU A 327 -15.17 15.65 -15.44
C GLU A 327 -15.25 16.47 -14.14
N PRO A 328 -14.36 17.46 -13.90
CA PRO A 328 -14.32 18.22 -12.66
C PRO A 328 -15.54 19.15 -12.51
N GLY A 329 -16.19 19.49 -13.62
CA GLY A 329 -17.27 20.46 -13.61
C GLY A 329 -16.87 21.79 -13.01
N SER A 330 -17.80 22.44 -12.32
CA SER A 330 -17.59 23.82 -11.81
C SER A 330 -16.47 24.00 -10.79
N THR A 331 -15.82 22.94 -10.29
CA THR A 331 -14.58 23.10 -9.48
C THR A 331 -13.44 23.64 -10.33
N GLU A 332 -13.43 23.36 -11.64
CA GLU A 332 -12.45 23.88 -12.61
C GLU A 332 -12.50 25.40 -12.77
N LYS A 333 -13.64 26.03 -12.45
CA LYS A 333 -13.77 27.49 -12.50
C LYS A 333 -12.76 28.21 -11.58
N ILE A 334 -12.21 27.51 -10.58
CA ILE A 334 -11.19 28.08 -9.69
C ILE A 334 -9.82 28.14 -10.42
N LEU A 335 -9.46 27.12 -11.21
CA LEU A 335 -8.30 27.21 -12.11
C LEU A 335 -8.50 28.32 -13.14
N THR A 336 -9.66 28.35 -13.79
CA THR A 336 -10.03 29.40 -14.76
C THR A 336 -9.94 30.81 -14.14
N ALA A 337 -10.47 31.01 -12.93
CA ALA A 337 -10.38 32.28 -12.22
C ALA A 337 -8.93 32.67 -11.93
N SER A 338 -8.10 31.72 -11.49
CA SER A 338 -6.69 31.95 -11.21
C SER A 338 -5.94 32.38 -12.48
N ALA A 339 -6.20 31.72 -13.61
CA ALA A 339 -5.61 32.04 -14.91
C ALA A 339 -6.01 33.45 -15.40
N LEU A 340 -7.29 33.79 -15.31
CA LEU A 340 -7.81 35.09 -15.76
C LEU A 340 -7.30 36.26 -14.91
N ILE A 341 -7.22 36.06 -13.58
CA ILE A 341 -6.71 37.08 -12.67
C ILE A 341 -5.21 37.26 -12.84
N GLU A 342 -4.44 36.17 -12.90
CA GLU A 342 -2.98 36.25 -13.09
C GLU A 342 -2.60 36.87 -14.43
N SER A 343 -3.40 36.61 -15.48
CA SER A 343 -3.22 37.24 -16.81
C SER A 343 -3.72 38.68 -16.87
N GLY A 344 -4.22 39.28 -15.78
CA GLY A 344 -4.71 40.64 -15.73
C GLY A 344 -6.00 40.91 -16.51
N ILE A 345 -6.73 39.84 -16.91
CA ILE A 345 -7.98 39.93 -17.70
C ILE A 345 -9.14 40.40 -16.81
N THR A 346 -9.12 40.05 -15.55
CA THR A 346 -10.20 40.38 -14.58
C THR A 346 -9.65 40.56 -13.17
N THR A 347 -10.51 41.10 -12.30
CA THR A 347 -10.33 41.14 -10.84
C THR A 347 -11.61 40.64 -10.18
N PRO A 348 -11.62 40.26 -8.89
CA PRO A 348 -12.84 39.84 -8.19
C PRO A 348 -14.03 40.80 -8.30
N THR A 349 -13.77 42.10 -8.39
CA THR A 349 -14.78 43.17 -8.45
C THR A 349 -15.11 43.64 -9.86
N SER A 350 -14.42 43.14 -10.89
CA SER A 350 -14.70 43.52 -12.30
C SER A 350 -16.14 43.21 -12.68
N ALA A 351 -16.83 44.15 -13.30
CA ALA A 351 -18.26 44.06 -13.64
C ALA A 351 -18.48 43.58 -15.08
N TYR A 352 -19.47 42.71 -15.25
CA TYR A 352 -19.86 42.11 -16.52
C TYR A 352 -21.38 42.06 -16.66
N ASP A 353 -21.88 42.33 -17.88
CA ASP A 353 -23.29 42.13 -18.24
C ASP A 353 -23.45 40.68 -18.70
N VAL A 354 -23.92 39.84 -17.78
CA VAL A 354 -24.06 38.39 -17.99
C VAL A 354 -25.44 38.10 -18.58
N PRO A 355 -25.53 37.56 -19.81
CA PRO A 355 -26.79 37.23 -20.44
C PRO A 355 -27.38 35.93 -19.85
N GLU A 356 -28.70 35.77 -19.95
CA GLU A 356 -29.39 34.49 -19.66
C GLU A 356 -28.84 33.35 -20.53
N ARG A 357 -28.62 33.66 -21.81
CA ARG A 357 -28.10 32.74 -22.82
C ARG A 357 -26.96 33.40 -23.58
N LEU A 358 -25.80 32.73 -23.63
CA LEU A 358 -24.63 33.20 -24.35
C LEU A 358 -24.47 32.38 -25.63
N VAL A 359 -24.41 33.07 -26.77
CA VAL A 359 -24.17 32.44 -28.08
C VAL A 359 -22.82 32.90 -28.62
N ILE A 360 -21.90 31.96 -28.84
CA ILE A 360 -20.56 32.21 -29.38
C ILE A 360 -20.26 31.16 -30.45
N ASN A 361 -19.84 31.57 -31.64
CA ASN A 361 -19.48 30.67 -32.75
C ASN A 361 -20.51 29.60 -33.03
N GLY A 362 -21.83 29.95 -32.94
CA GLY A 362 -22.94 29.03 -33.15
C GLY A 362 -23.21 28.08 -31.97
N GLN A 363 -22.42 28.11 -30.93
CA GLN A 363 -22.63 27.34 -29.70
C GLN A 363 -23.43 28.14 -28.68
N THR A 364 -24.34 27.46 -28.00
CA THR A 364 -25.18 28.08 -26.95
C THR A 364 -24.79 27.55 -25.60
N PHE A 365 -24.60 28.48 -24.64
CA PHE A 365 -24.30 28.20 -23.24
C PHE A 365 -25.41 28.76 -22.37
N THR A 366 -25.82 28.00 -21.35
CA THR A 366 -26.81 28.37 -20.33
C THR A 366 -26.29 28.00 -18.96
N ASP A 367 -26.88 28.59 -17.94
CA ASP A 367 -26.59 28.26 -16.56
C ASP A 367 -27.50 27.14 -16.03
N ALA A 368 -27.20 26.59 -14.85
CA ALA A 368 -28.00 25.51 -14.25
C ALA A 368 -29.33 26.02 -13.65
N PHE A 369 -29.54 27.34 -13.66
CA PHE A 369 -30.74 28.02 -13.17
C PHE A 369 -31.12 29.16 -14.12
N ASP A 370 -32.40 29.44 -14.22
CA ASP A 370 -32.92 30.51 -15.05
C ASP A 370 -32.68 31.87 -14.36
N HIS A 371 -32.21 32.86 -15.12
CA HIS A 371 -32.01 34.23 -14.66
C HIS A 371 -32.13 35.22 -15.82
N PRO A 372 -32.62 36.44 -15.62
CA PRO A 372 -32.58 37.45 -16.66
C PRO A 372 -31.12 37.92 -16.89
N ALA A 373 -30.89 38.65 -18.00
CA ALA A 373 -29.63 39.36 -18.16
C ALA A 373 -29.38 40.30 -16.97
N GLN A 374 -28.18 40.21 -16.38
CA GLN A 374 -27.87 40.93 -15.13
C GLN A 374 -26.42 41.35 -15.06
N ARG A 375 -26.17 42.45 -14.35
CA ARG A 375 -24.82 43.01 -14.18
C ARG A 375 -24.17 42.40 -12.93
N ARG A 376 -23.22 41.50 -13.15
CA ARG A 376 -22.50 40.75 -12.11
C ARG A 376 -21.08 41.22 -11.92
N THR A 377 -20.56 41.11 -10.69
CA THR A 377 -19.13 41.10 -10.47
C THR A 377 -18.53 39.76 -10.90
N PHE A 378 -17.23 39.68 -11.12
CA PHE A 378 -16.59 38.38 -11.36
C PHE A 378 -16.74 37.45 -10.15
N SER A 379 -16.69 38.00 -8.93
CA SER A 379 -17.02 37.25 -7.71
C SER A 379 -18.45 36.66 -7.79
N GLY A 380 -19.43 37.42 -8.22
CA GLY A 380 -20.81 36.94 -8.40
C GLY A 380 -20.94 35.83 -9.42
N ILE A 381 -20.16 35.90 -10.52
CA ILE A 381 -20.12 34.83 -11.54
C ILE A 381 -19.61 33.51 -10.92
N ILE A 382 -18.53 33.58 -10.13
CA ILE A 382 -17.94 32.39 -9.49
C ILE A 382 -18.80 31.90 -8.32
N THR A 383 -19.37 32.81 -7.54
CA THR A 383 -20.26 32.49 -6.39
C THR A 383 -21.49 31.71 -6.82
N ASP A 384 -22.20 32.17 -7.82
CA ASP A 384 -23.41 31.52 -8.36
C ASP A 384 -23.08 30.46 -9.43
N SER A 385 -21.77 30.22 -9.64
CA SER A 385 -21.29 29.16 -10.54
C SER A 385 -21.81 29.30 -11.99
N MET A 386 -21.91 30.54 -12.50
CA MET A 386 -22.47 30.84 -13.81
C MET A 386 -21.56 30.37 -14.95
N ASN A 387 -22.05 29.50 -15.84
CA ASN A 387 -21.34 29.05 -17.03
C ASN A 387 -21.25 30.20 -18.07
N THR A 388 -22.39 30.86 -18.30
CA THR A 388 -22.49 31.98 -19.24
C THR A 388 -21.49 33.08 -18.89
N GLY A 389 -21.44 33.49 -17.63
CA GLY A 389 -20.49 34.47 -17.13
C GLY A 389 -19.04 34.01 -17.21
N THR A 390 -18.77 32.76 -16.87
CA THR A 390 -17.41 32.18 -16.93
C THR A 390 -16.90 32.14 -18.38
N VAL A 391 -17.70 31.71 -19.33
CA VAL A 391 -17.35 31.70 -20.76
C VAL A 391 -17.18 33.12 -21.29
N LEU A 392 -18.09 34.04 -20.92
CA LEU A 392 -18.05 35.45 -21.33
C LEU A 392 -16.70 36.13 -20.98
N VAL A 393 -16.19 35.84 -19.77
CA VAL A 393 -14.89 36.41 -19.33
C VAL A 393 -13.75 35.56 -19.90
N GLY A 394 -13.88 34.24 -19.85
CA GLY A 394 -12.86 33.27 -20.25
C GLY A 394 -12.44 33.36 -21.73
N GLN A 395 -13.39 33.65 -22.63
CA GLN A 395 -13.09 33.78 -24.07
C GLN A 395 -12.01 34.85 -24.40
N LYS A 396 -11.73 35.76 -23.47
CA LYS A 396 -10.66 36.76 -23.62
C LYS A 396 -9.25 36.14 -23.51
N LEU A 397 -9.15 34.94 -22.93
CA LEU A 397 -7.91 34.18 -22.85
C LEU A 397 -7.76 33.36 -24.15
N PRO A 398 -6.63 33.46 -24.88
CA PRO A 398 -6.39 32.68 -26.11
C PRO A 398 -6.53 31.18 -25.88
N LYS A 399 -6.95 30.42 -26.90
CA LYS A 399 -7.19 28.97 -26.82
C LYS A 399 -5.94 28.19 -26.38
N GLU A 400 -4.77 28.55 -26.92
CA GLU A 400 -3.49 27.96 -26.53
C GLU A 400 -3.14 28.25 -25.06
N ASP A 401 -3.40 29.47 -24.58
CA ASP A 401 -3.11 29.83 -23.18
C ASP A 401 -4.01 29.07 -22.22
N ARG A 402 -5.27 28.78 -22.58
CA ARG A 402 -6.19 27.92 -21.80
C ARG A 402 -5.58 26.53 -21.60
N TYR A 403 -5.10 25.92 -22.69
CA TYR A 403 -4.43 24.63 -22.66
C TYR A 403 -3.17 24.68 -21.80
N ASN A 404 -2.33 25.71 -21.98
CA ASN A 404 -1.10 25.88 -21.24
C ASN A 404 -1.36 26.04 -19.73
N TRP A 405 -2.45 26.70 -19.32
CA TRP A 405 -2.86 26.77 -17.91
C TRP A 405 -3.28 25.42 -17.36
N LEU A 406 -4.06 24.63 -18.09
CA LEU A 406 -4.39 23.25 -17.68
C LEU A 406 -3.13 22.42 -17.49
N LYS A 407 -2.21 22.43 -18.46
CA LYS A 407 -0.94 21.70 -18.38
C LYS A 407 -0.04 22.21 -17.26
N LYS A 408 0.04 23.52 -17.04
CA LYS A 408 0.80 24.12 -15.94
C LYS A 408 0.33 23.60 -14.58
N TYR A 409 -0.96 23.43 -14.36
CA TYR A 409 -1.50 22.83 -13.15
C TYR A 409 -1.33 21.31 -13.11
N GLY A 410 -0.85 20.67 -14.19
CA GLY A 410 -0.57 19.24 -14.28
C GLY A 410 -1.78 18.40 -14.67
N MET A 411 -2.77 19.02 -15.33
CA MET A 411 -3.90 18.26 -15.84
C MET A 411 -3.47 17.40 -17.03
N GLY A 412 -3.90 16.14 -17.05
CA GLY A 412 -3.48 15.16 -18.03
C GLY A 412 -2.07 14.59 -17.79
N ASP A 413 -1.51 14.74 -16.57
CA ASP A 413 -0.22 14.19 -16.16
C ASP A 413 -0.37 13.49 -14.78
N TYR A 414 0.54 12.58 -14.44
CA TYR A 414 0.58 11.98 -13.10
C TYR A 414 0.91 13.03 -12.04
N THR A 415 0.27 12.96 -10.88
CA THR A 415 0.62 13.83 -9.74
C THR A 415 1.94 13.41 -9.11
N GLY A 416 2.33 12.14 -9.31
CA GLY A 416 3.54 11.55 -8.75
C GLY A 416 3.39 11.11 -7.30
N ILE A 417 2.16 10.90 -6.82
CA ILE A 417 1.92 10.30 -5.49
C ILE A 417 2.51 8.89 -5.41
N GLU A 418 3.04 8.51 -4.25
CA GLU A 418 3.69 7.20 -4.04
C GLU A 418 2.66 6.07 -3.85
N LEU A 419 1.77 5.89 -4.82
CA LEU A 419 0.77 4.82 -4.82
C LEU A 419 0.65 4.17 -6.21
N THR A 420 0.15 2.95 -6.22
CA THR A 420 -0.16 2.23 -7.47
C THR A 420 -1.56 2.60 -7.98
N GLY A 421 -1.76 2.53 -9.30
CA GLY A 421 -3.08 2.68 -9.91
C GLY A 421 -3.47 4.12 -10.25
N GLU A 422 -2.55 5.09 -10.12
CA GLU A 422 -2.80 6.48 -10.52
C GLU A 422 -3.12 6.58 -12.02
N GLN A 423 -4.13 7.40 -12.36
CA GLN A 423 -4.53 7.74 -13.72
C GLN A 423 -4.10 9.16 -14.07
N GLN A 424 -3.75 9.39 -15.34
CA GLN A 424 -3.31 10.71 -15.82
C GLN A 424 -4.48 11.69 -16.06
N GLY A 425 -5.71 11.18 -16.18
CA GLY A 425 -6.81 11.99 -16.69
C GLY A 425 -6.75 12.15 -18.21
N LEU A 426 -7.57 13.03 -18.75
CA LEU A 426 -7.70 13.27 -20.18
C LEU A 426 -7.75 14.79 -20.47
N VAL A 427 -6.73 15.30 -21.14
CA VAL A 427 -6.69 16.65 -21.69
C VAL A 427 -6.12 16.54 -23.11
N THR A 428 -7.00 16.63 -24.10
CA THR A 428 -6.60 16.61 -25.52
C THR A 428 -5.85 17.90 -25.90
N ASP A 429 -5.00 17.80 -26.91
CA ASP A 429 -4.29 18.98 -27.43
C ASP A 429 -5.29 20.04 -27.92
N TRP A 430 -5.00 21.32 -27.67
CA TRP A 430 -5.90 22.41 -28.00
C TRP A 430 -6.19 22.54 -29.51
N HIS A 431 -5.33 22.03 -30.39
CA HIS A 431 -5.58 22.00 -31.83
C HIS A 431 -6.74 21.06 -32.19
N GLU A 432 -7.00 20.03 -31.37
CA GLU A 432 -8.05 19.05 -31.56
C GLU A 432 -9.38 19.47 -30.92
N TRP A 433 -9.42 20.56 -30.15
CA TRP A 433 -10.64 21.04 -29.53
C TRP A 433 -11.66 21.48 -30.57
N ASP A 434 -12.86 20.94 -30.48
CA ASP A 434 -13.99 21.38 -31.30
C ASP A 434 -14.48 22.78 -30.86
N GLY A 435 -15.41 23.33 -31.64
CA GLY A 435 -15.96 24.67 -31.40
C GLY A 435 -16.80 24.80 -30.13
N ARG A 436 -17.08 23.70 -29.39
CA ARG A 436 -17.74 23.70 -28.09
C ARG A 436 -16.74 23.48 -26.96
N GLN A 437 -15.84 22.49 -27.10
CA GLN A 437 -14.83 22.13 -26.10
C GLN A 437 -13.94 23.31 -25.75
N GLU A 438 -13.56 24.16 -26.72
CA GLU A 438 -12.74 25.34 -26.45
C GLU A 438 -13.37 26.31 -25.41
N TYR A 439 -14.67 26.21 -25.14
CA TYR A 439 -15.36 27.00 -24.12
C TYR A 439 -15.74 26.19 -22.88
N THR A 440 -16.10 24.89 -23.04
CA THR A 440 -16.55 24.06 -21.92
C THR A 440 -15.42 23.74 -20.94
N VAL A 441 -14.16 23.77 -21.39
CA VAL A 441 -12.97 23.59 -20.52
C VAL A 441 -12.90 24.64 -19.41
N PHE A 442 -13.48 25.83 -19.57
CA PHE A 442 -13.52 26.86 -18.53
C PHE A 442 -14.35 26.47 -17.31
N PHE A 443 -15.30 25.58 -17.47
CA PHE A 443 -16.16 25.11 -16.39
C PHE A 443 -16.09 23.59 -16.20
N GLY A 444 -15.00 22.97 -16.71
CA GLY A 444 -14.60 21.61 -16.40
C GLY A 444 -15.41 20.52 -17.12
N GLN A 445 -15.83 20.78 -18.36
CA GLN A 445 -16.36 19.77 -19.28
C GLN A 445 -15.47 19.64 -20.52
N GLY A 446 -15.46 18.44 -21.12
CA GLY A 446 -14.57 18.10 -22.24
C GLY A 446 -13.12 17.84 -21.80
N ILE A 447 -12.86 17.77 -20.52
CA ILE A 447 -11.62 17.31 -19.88
C ILE A 447 -11.98 16.36 -18.74
N ALA A 448 -11.07 15.46 -18.39
CA ALA A 448 -11.28 14.55 -17.28
C ALA A 448 -10.05 14.47 -16.38
N GLN A 449 -10.26 14.48 -15.07
CA GLN A 449 -9.23 14.56 -14.04
C GLN A 449 -9.52 13.56 -12.93
N THR A 450 -8.47 13.15 -12.22
CA THR A 450 -8.68 12.46 -10.95
C THR A 450 -9.11 13.45 -9.87
N PRO A 451 -9.86 13.02 -8.84
CA PRO A 451 -10.16 13.88 -7.68
C PRO A 451 -8.91 14.48 -7.03
N LEU A 452 -7.77 13.76 -7.04
CA LEU A 452 -6.50 14.29 -6.53
C LEU A 452 -5.96 15.41 -7.41
N GLN A 453 -5.97 15.27 -8.75
CA GLN A 453 -5.54 16.35 -9.65
C GLN A 453 -6.36 17.63 -9.41
N THR A 454 -7.68 17.49 -9.28
CA THR A 454 -8.55 18.65 -8.96
C THR A 454 -8.21 19.24 -7.58
N ALA A 455 -7.97 18.42 -6.56
CA ALA A 455 -7.58 18.90 -5.23
C ALA A 455 -6.25 19.67 -5.24
N MET A 456 -5.30 19.30 -6.12
CA MET A 456 -3.99 19.98 -6.24
C MET A 456 -4.11 21.41 -6.77
N ILE A 457 -5.20 21.76 -7.47
CA ILE A 457 -5.49 23.16 -7.85
C ILE A 457 -5.72 24.00 -6.58
N PHE A 458 -6.55 23.49 -5.69
CA PHE A 458 -6.88 24.14 -4.41
C PHE A 458 -5.70 24.15 -3.45
N GLN A 459 -4.88 23.07 -3.42
CA GLN A 459 -3.63 23.04 -2.66
C GLN A 459 -2.70 24.20 -3.07
N ALA A 460 -2.48 24.40 -4.36
CA ALA A 460 -1.63 25.48 -4.85
C ALA A 460 -2.11 26.85 -4.39
N LEU A 461 -3.42 27.10 -4.46
CA LEU A 461 -4.00 28.38 -4.05
C LEU A 461 -4.02 28.54 -2.51
N GLY A 462 -4.22 27.47 -1.78
CA GLY A 462 -4.06 27.43 -0.31
C GLY A 462 -2.62 27.65 0.13
N ASN A 463 -1.65 27.25 -0.67
CA ASN A 463 -0.21 27.44 -0.43
C ASN A 463 0.35 28.65 -1.19
N ASN A 464 -0.34 29.78 -1.14
CA ASN A 464 0.09 31.05 -1.72
C ASN A 464 0.54 30.99 -3.19
N GLY A 465 -0.14 30.16 -3.97
CA GLY A 465 0.11 29.99 -5.40
C GLY A 465 1.25 29.02 -5.75
N VAL A 466 1.76 28.26 -4.80
CA VAL A 466 2.83 27.26 -5.01
C VAL A 466 2.24 25.85 -4.93
N LYS A 467 2.24 25.14 -6.05
CA LYS A 467 1.88 23.74 -6.14
C LYS A 467 3.04 22.88 -5.65
N LEU A 468 2.74 21.96 -4.73
CA LEU A 468 3.66 20.95 -4.23
C LEU A 468 3.32 19.58 -4.85
N LYS A 469 4.24 18.64 -4.76
CA LYS A 469 3.97 17.23 -5.06
C LYS A 469 3.20 16.61 -3.91
N PRO A 470 2.07 15.92 -4.14
CA PRO A 470 1.37 15.23 -3.08
C PRO A 470 2.23 14.09 -2.52
N ARG A 471 2.23 13.95 -1.22
CA ARG A 471 3.04 12.93 -0.53
C ARG A 471 2.19 12.12 0.45
N ILE A 472 2.52 10.85 0.57
CA ILE A 472 1.83 9.94 1.49
C ILE A 472 2.78 9.23 2.45
N VAL A 473 4.10 9.34 2.24
CA VAL A 473 5.13 8.81 3.13
C VAL A 473 5.86 9.95 3.81
N ASP A 474 5.89 9.91 5.15
CA ASP A 474 6.59 10.87 6.00
C ASP A 474 8.05 10.47 6.24
N ALA A 475 8.30 9.21 6.58
CA ALA A 475 9.64 8.73 6.92
C ALA A 475 9.84 7.25 6.65
N LEU A 476 11.10 6.86 6.43
CA LEU A 476 11.58 5.50 6.57
C LEU A 476 12.27 5.37 7.94
N ILE A 477 12.06 4.24 8.63
CA ILE A 477 12.61 4.00 9.96
C ILE A 477 13.39 2.69 9.91
N ASP A 478 14.68 2.73 10.17
CA ASP A 478 15.56 1.55 10.19
C ASP A 478 15.19 0.61 11.35
N ALA A 479 15.68 -0.61 11.30
CA ALA A 479 15.42 -1.62 12.34
C ALA A 479 15.93 -1.22 13.74
N ASP A 480 16.93 -0.35 13.82
CA ASP A 480 17.47 0.21 15.07
C ASP A 480 16.66 1.41 15.59
N GLY A 481 15.62 1.84 14.86
CA GLY A 481 14.78 2.98 15.21
C GLY A 481 15.25 4.32 14.64
N THR A 482 16.33 4.36 13.85
CA THR A 482 16.79 5.59 13.19
C THR A 482 15.75 6.07 12.18
N VAL A 483 15.31 7.34 12.31
CA VAL A 483 14.27 7.94 11.50
C VAL A 483 14.87 8.76 10.36
N HIS A 484 14.60 8.38 9.14
CA HIS A 484 14.93 9.12 7.91
C HIS A 484 13.69 9.84 7.40
N LYS A 485 13.47 11.06 7.88
CA LYS A 485 12.35 11.88 7.41
C LYS A 485 12.56 12.27 5.95
N ARG A 486 11.50 12.23 5.16
CA ARG A 486 11.54 12.64 3.76
C ARG A 486 11.28 14.14 3.64
N ASP A 487 12.15 14.83 2.91
CA ASP A 487 12.00 16.24 2.65
C ASP A 487 10.81 16.53 1.71
N VAL A 488 10.22 17.71 1.88
CA VAL A 488 9.23 18.23 0.94
C VAL A 488 9.96 18.72 -0.31
N GLU A 489 9.63 18.17 -1.47
CA GLU A 489 10.21 18.61 -2.74
C GLU A 489 9.87 20.09 -3.01
N PRO A 490 10.79 20.86 -3.62
CA PRO A 490 10.51 22.23 -3.99
C PRO A 490 9.27 22.34 -4.87
N GLY A 491 8.36 23.24 -4.51
CA GLY A 491 7.13 23.46 -5.28
C GLY A 491 7.34 24.33 -6.53
N THR A 492 6.34 24.31 -7.39
CA THR A 492 6.28 25.14 -8.60
C THR A 492 5.26 26.26 -8.43
N ARG A 493 5.67 27.49 -8.67
CA ARG A 493 4.75 28.64 -8.62
C ARG A 493 3.79 28.63 -9.80
N MET A 494 2.51 28.47 -9.50
CA MET A 494 1.44 28.52 -10.49
C MET A 494 1.01 29.95 -10.77
N VAL A 495 0.73 30.70 -9.70
CA VAL A 495 0.27 32.09 -9.73
C VAL A 495 0.98 32.91 -8.65
N SER A 496 0.89 34.24 -8.74
CA SER A 496 1.36 35.14 -7.69
C SER A 496 0.59 34.92 -6.38
N GLU A 497 1.20 35.28 -5.26
CA GLU A 497 0.57 35.24 -3.94
C GLU A 497 -0.72 36.07 -3.90
N LYS A 498 -0.70 37.25 -4.54
CA LYS A 498 -1.85 38.11 -4.70
C LYS A 498 -3.01 37.44 -5.43
N THR A 499 -2.73 36.77 -6.55
CA THR A 499 -3.77 36.02 -7.28
C THR A 499 -4.32 34.87 -6.46
N ALA A 500 -3.46 34.16 -5.73
CA ALA A 500 -3.91 33.10 -4.82
C ALA A 500 -4.81 33.63 -3.72
N GLU A 501 -4.49 34.79 -3.12
CA GLU A 501 -5.33 35.47 -2.13
C GLU A 501 -6.69 35.85 -2.73
N GLN A 502 -6.71 36.48 -3.90
CA GLN A 502 -7.95 36.83 -4.59
C GLN A 502 -8.81 35.60 -4.92
N CYS A 503 -8.21 34.47 -5.29
CA CYS A 503 -8.93 33.21 -5.49
C CYS A 503 -9.50 32.66 -4.18
N ARG A 504 -8.79 32.79 -3.06
CA ARG A 504 -9.30 32.42 -1.73
C ARG A 504 -10.52 33.27 -1.32
N GLU A 505 -10.47 34.59 -1.59
CA GLU A 505 -11.62 35.47 -1.39
C GLU A 505 -12.84 35.06 -2.23
N LEU A 506 -12.64 34.68 -3.50
CA LEU A 506 -13.71 34.14 -4.35
C LEU A 506 -14.30 32.85 -3.76
N MET A 507 -13.44 31.92 -3.31
CA MET A 507 -13.88 30.66 -2.68
C MET A 507 -14.63 30.90 -1.36
N GLU A 508 -14.23 31.87 -0.54
CA GLU A 508 -14.93 32.27 0.66
C GLU A 508 -16.33 32.80 0.34
N ASN A 509 -16.44 33.63 -0.70
CA ASN A 509 -17.74 34.18 -1.13
C ASN A 509 -18.68 33.07 -1.63
N VAL A 510 -18.19 31.99 -2.23
CA VAL A 510 -19.00 30.82 -2.57
C VAL A 510 -19.66 30.24 -1.32
N VAL A 511 -18.92 30.06 -0.23
CA VAL A 511 -19.49 29.50 1.02
C VAL A 511 -20.45 30.49 1.69
N LEU A 512 -20.11 31.78 1.70
CA LEU A 512 -20.89 32.81 2.40
C LEU A 512 -22.19 33.15 1.70
N GLN A 513 -22.21 33.21 0.34
CA GLN A 513 -23.27 33.88 -0.40
C GLN A 513 -24.01 32.94 -1.41
N SER A 514 -23.58 31.67 -1.56
CA SER A 514 -24.28 30.71 -2.42
C SER A 514 -25.04 29.64 -1.63
N HIS A 515 -25.52 28.62 -2.33
CA HIS A 515 -26.13 27.43 -1.72
C HIS A 515 -25.15 26.54 -0.97
N ALA A 516 -23.84 26.84 -1.00
CA ALA A 516 -22.79 26.07 -0.31
C ALA A 516 -22.66 26.39 1.19
N LYS A 517 -23.58 27.12 1.80
CA LYS A 517 -23.55 27.50 3.23
C LYS A 517 -23.41 26.31 4.20
N THR A 518 -23.88 25.12 3.80
CA THR A 518 -23.73 23.88 4.58
C THR A 518 -22.28 23.38 4.67
N ALA A 519 -21.34 23.96 3.90
CA ALA A 519 -19.91 23.73 4.04
C ALA A 519 -19.25 24.55 5.16
N SER A 520 -19.98 25.47 5.81
CA SER A 520 -19.44 26.28 6.91
C SER A 520 -19.01 25.42 8.09
N VAL A 521 -17.95 25.84 8.78
CA VAL A 521 -17.48 25.25 10.04
C VAL A 521 -17.50 26.34 11.11
N GLU A 522 -18.11 26.07 12.26
CA GLU A 522 -18.29 27.04 13.31
C GLU A 522 -16.97 27.59 13.88
N GLY A 523 -16.82 28.90 13.83
CA GLY A 523 -15.64 29.60 14.32
C GLY A 523 -14.48 29.65 13.32
N TYR A 524 -14.67 29.18 12.09
CA TYR A 524 -13.62 29.23 11.06
C TYR A 524 -14.14 29.90 9.78
N ARG A 525 -13.30 30.69 9.16
CA ARG A 525 -13.52 31.16 7.81
C ARG A 525 -13.23 30.01 6.83
N VAL A 526 -14.19 29.69 5.98
CA VAL A 526 -14.13 28.56 5.04
C VAL A 526 -14.30 29.07 3.62
N GLY A 527 -13.48 28.60 2.71
CA GLY A 527 -13.64 28.85 1.28
C GLY A 527 -13.65 27.55 0.49
N GLY A 528 -14.38 27.50 -0.61
CA GLY A 528 -14.43 26.30 -1.43
C GLY A 528 -15.25 26.47 -2.69
N LYS A 529 -15.42 25.39 -3.46
CA LYS A 529 -16.22 25.37 -4.67
C LYS A 529 -16.98 24.07 -4.83
N THR A 530 -18.25 24.18 -5.18
CA THR A 530 -19.09 23.05 -5.61
C THR A 530 -18.77 22.66 -7.05
N GLY A 531 -18.77 21.36 -7.32
CA GLY A 531 -18.74 20.78 -8.66
C GLY A 531 -20.01 20.01 -8.94
N THR A 532 -20.49 20.14 -10.16
CA THR A 532 -21.52 19.28 -10.76
C THR A 532 -21.15 19.10 -12.21
N ALA A 533 -20.87 17.88 -12.60
CA ALA A 533 -20.58 17.52 -13.99
C ALA A 533 -21.48 16.36 -14.41
N GLU A 534 -21.79 16.29 -15.68
CA GLU A 534 -22.48 15.13 -16.24
C GLU A 534 -21.53 13.91 -16.19
N ALA A 535 -22.03 12.77 -15.71
CA ALA A 535 -21.24 11.55 -15.62
C ALA A 535 -21.31 10.76 -16.93
N PRO A 536 -20.16 10.45 -17.58
CA PRO A 536 -20.16 9.63 -18.80
C PRO A 536 -20.75 8.24 -18.53
N SER A 537 -21.47 7.71 -19.53
CA SER A 537 -22.04 6.36 -19.49
C SER A 537 -21.24 5.39 -20.35
N ASP A 538 -21.06 4.16 -19.87
CA ASP A 538 -20.42 3.07 -20.64
C ASP A 538 -21.18 2.72 -21.93
N LYS A 539 -22.46 3.13 -22.01
CA LYS A 539 -23.32 2.95 -23.20
C LYS A 539 -23.23 4.11 -24.20
N GLY A 540 -22.35 5.08 -23.91
CA GLY A 540 -22.23 6.35 -24.61
C GLY A 540 -23.21 7.41 -24.09
N GLY A 541 -22.85 8.69 -24.26
CA GLY A 541 -23.58 9.82 -23.68
C GLY A 541 -23.34 9.97 -22.18
N TYR A 542 -24.31 10.54 -21.48
CA TYR A 542 -24.23 10.82 -20.04
C TYR A 542 -25.35 10.10 -19.28
N ASP A 543 -25.03 9.68 -18.04
CA ASP A 543 -25.97 9.05 -17.11
C ASP A 543 -25.71 9.54 -15.68
N GLY A 544 -26.55 10.45 -15.17
CA GLY A 544 -26.39 11.07 -13.87
C GLY A 544 -25.30 12.15 -13.80
N TYR A 545 -24.86 12.44 -12.60
CA TYR A 545 -23.90 13.52 -12.33
C TYR A 545 -22.78 13.06 -11.39
N THR A 546 -21.58 13.62 -11.55
CA THR A 546 -20.55 13.65 -10.52
C THR A 546 -20.76 14.92 -9.70
N THR A 547 -20.92 14.76 -8.39
CA THR A 547 -21.10 15.88 -7.46
C THR A 547 -19.87 15.98 -6.56
N SER A 548 -19.30 17.18 -6.41
CA SER A 548 -18.13 17.39 -5.57
C SER A 548 -18.18 18.69 -4.79
N PHE A 549 -17.43 18.73 -3.70
CA PHE A 549 -17.06 19.97 -3.01
C PHE A 549 -15.61 19.88 -2.56
N ILE A 550 -14.84 20.93 -2.88
CA ILE A 550 -13.45 21.05 -2.45
C ILE A 550 -13.31 22.39 -1.72
N GLY A 551 -12.75 22.36 -0.51
CA GLY A 551 -12.60 23.57 0.28
C GLY A 551 -11.35 23.57 1.16
N LEU A 552 -11.05 24.77 1.66
CA LEU A 552 -9.93 25.14 2.51
C LEU A 552 -10.40 25.72 3.81
N ALA A 553 -9.74 25.41 4.90
CA ALA A 553 -9.94 26.05 6.19
C ALA A 553 -8.67 26.03 7.05
N PRO A 554 -8.47 27.09 7.89
CA PRO A 554 -9.09 28.40 7.79
C PRO A 554 -8.70 29.09 6.47
N ILE A 555 -9.60 29.85 5.82
CA ILE A 555 -9.28 30.44 4.50
C ILE A 555 -8.37 31.69 4.60
N ASP A 556 -8.36 32.34 5.74
CA ASP A 556 -7.49 33.48 6.08
C ASP A 556 -6.04 33.05 6.37
N ASN A 557 -5.82 31.79 6.79
CA ASN A 557 -4.52 31.17 6.95
C ASN A 557 -4.63 29.68 6.59
N PRO A 558 -4.66 29.32 5.30
CA PRO A 558 -4.98 27.95 4.89
C PRO A 558 -4.02 26.92 5.46
N GLN A 559 -4.56 25.90 6.11
CA GLN A 559 -3.80 24.77 6.61
C GLN A 559 -4.27 23.47 5.98
N PHE A 560 -5.60 23.26 5.90
CA PHE A 560 -6.15 22.01 5.44
C PHE A 560 -7.09 22.17 4.26
N LEU A 561 -7.04 21.16 3.41
CA LEU A 561 -7.95 20.94 2.31
C LEU A 561 -8.75 19.67 2.58
N VAL A 562 -10.05 19.73 2.32
CA VAL A 562 -10.91 18.55 2.21
C VAL A 562 -11.58 18.57 0.84
N SER A 563 -11.51 17.45 0.13
CA SER A 563 -12.19 17.20 -1.14
C SER A 563 -13.14 16.02 -0.96
N VAL A 564 -14.40 16.21 -1.32
CA VAL A 564 -15.43 15.15 -1.33
C VAL A 564 -15.98 15.03 -2.73
N THR A 565 -15.95 13.82 -3.31
CA THR A 565 -16.50 13.52 -4.64
C THR A 565 -17.46 12.33 -4.53
N LEU A 566 -18.64 12.47 -5.11
CA LEU A 566 -19.72 11.48 -5.12
C LEU A 566 -20.16 11.20 -6.58
N GLN A 567 -20.14 9.95 -6.99
CA GLN A 567 -20.48 9.54 -8.35
C GLN A 567 -21.94 9.09 -8.45
N ARG A 568 -22.70 9.73 -9.30
CA ARG A 568 -24.12 9.43 -9.61
C ARG A 568 -25.02 9.36 -8.37
N PRO A 569 -25.04 10.42 -7.51
CA PRO A 569 -26.00 10.46 -6.42
C PRO A 569 -27.43 10.50 -6.95
N GLN A 570 -28.33 9.79 -6.29
CA GLN A 570 -29.75 9.84 -6.61
C GLN A 570 -30.46 11.01 -5.90
N GLY A 571 -31.51 11.54 -6.51
CA GLY A 571 -32.24 12.71 -6.00
C GLY A 571 -31.67 14.04 -6.50
N ASP A 572 -32.32 15.15 -6.10
CA ASP A 572 -31.91 16.51 -6.51
C ASP A 572 -30.91 17.11 -5.51
N VAL A 573 -29.68 16.56 -5.52
CA VAL A 573 -28.58 16.96 -4.63
C VAL A 573 -27.37 17.53 -5.37
N ARG A 574 -27.56 17.92 -6.62
CA ARG A 574 -26.49 18.27 -7.59
C ARG A 574 -25.43 19.22 -7.04
N SER A 575 -25.82 20.31 -6.43
CA SER A 575 -24.84 21.35 -6.04
C SER A 575 -24.37 21.27 -4.59
N VAL A 576 -25.07 20.53 -3.71
CA VAL A 576 -24.81 20.52 -2.25
C VAL A 576 -24.62 19.12 -1.68
N GLY A 577 -24.60 18.10 -2.54
CA GLY A 577 -24.53 16.70 -2.11
C GLY A 577 -23.30 16.36 -1.25
N ALA A 578 -22.20 17.10 -1.41
CA ALA A 578 -20.93 16.85 -0.73
C ALA A 578 -20.56 17.89 0.35
N THR A 579 -21.31 18.99 0.48
CA THR A 579 -20.92 20.13 1.35
C THR A 579 -20.99 19.81 2.83
N SER A 580 -22.01 19.09 3.29
CA SER A 580 -22.15 18.71 4.71
C SER A 580 -21.10 17.69 5.15
N GLN A 581 -20.67 16.80 4.26
CA GLN A 581 -19.59 15.85 4.51
C GLN A 581 -18.25 16.59 4.64
N PHE A 582 -18.01 17.55 3.76
CA PHE A 582 -16.88 18.45 3.89
C PHE A 582 -16.84 19.12 5.27
N SER A 583 -17.94 19.77 5.68
CA SER A 583 -18.02 20.48 6.96
C SER A 583 -17.67 19.57 8.14
N GLN A 584 -18.28 18.38 8.23
CA GLN A 584 -18.04 17.43 9.32
C GLN A 584 -16.57 16.94 9.35
N ILE A 585 -16.00 16.62 8.17
CA ILE A 585 -14.63 16.15 8.09
C ILE A 585 -13.65 17.28 8.41
N MET A 586 -13.86 18.49 7.87
CA MET A 586 -13.01 19.64 8.13
C MET A 586 -13.04 20.03 9.61
N GLU A 587 -14.19 20.03 10.26
CA GLU A 587 -14.33 20.27 11.70
C GLU A 587 -13.50 19.26 12.51
N LYS A 588 -13.60 17.96 12.18
CA LYS A 588 -12.80 16.90 12.81
C LYS A 588 -11.31 17.15 12.65
N VAL A 589 -10.87 17.55 11.44
CA VAL A 589 -9.46 17.84 11.14
C VAL A 589 -8.96 19.02 11.96
N LEU A 590 -9.68 20.14 11.94
CA LEU A 590 -9.30 21.36 12.66
C LEU A 590 -9.19 21.11 14.17
N HIS A 591 -10.11 20.33 14.74
CA HIS A 591 -10.08 19.94 16.16
C HIS A 591 -8.91 18.98 16.45
N THR A 592 -8.67 17.98 15.59
CA THR A 592 -7.57 17.02 15.79
C THR A 592 -6.20 17.69 15.82
N TYR A 593 -6.01 18.72 14.99
CA TYR A 593 -4.76 19.49 14.93
C TYR A 593 -4.76 20.75 15.77
N ASN A 594 -5.78 20.96 16.62
CA ASN A 594 -5.91 22.12 17.53
C ASN A 594 -5.73 23.46 16.80
N VAL A 595 -6.33 23.61 15.62
CA VAL A 595 -6.22 24.84 14.83
C VAL A 595 -6.98 25.97 15.53
N PRO A 596 -6.37 27.14 15.76
CA PRO A 596 -7.07 28.27 16.33
C PRO A 596 -8.22 28.74 15.46
N LYS A 597 -9.31 29.17 16.06
CA LYS A 597 -10.45 29.80 15.36
C LYS A 597 -10.00 31.06 14.62
N SER A 598 -10.65 31.35 13.49
CA SER A 598 -10.43 32.61 12.76
C SER A 598 -10.80 33.82 13.60
N THR A 599 -9.94 34.83 13.57
CA THR A 599 -10.12 36.08 14.35
C THR A 599 -10.47 37.28 13.49
N THR A 600 -10.42 37.14 12.17
CA THR A 600 -10.72 38.16 11.18
C THR A 600 -12.13 38.00 10.63
N ASP A 601 -12.77 39.10 10.29
CA ASP A 601 -14.08 39.07 9.64
C ASP A 601 -13.99 38.54 8.21
N PRO A 602 -15.00 37.80 7.72
CA PRO A 602 -15.07 37.33 6.35
C PRO A 602 -15.12 38.49 5.34
N VAL A 603 -14.39 38.33 4.22
CA VAL A 603 -14.41 39.30 3.12
C VAL A 603 -15.61 39.04 2.21
N LYS A 604 -16.62 39.94 2.27
CA LYS A 604 -17.78 39.86 1.38
C LYS A 604 -17.60 40.76 0.16
N ILE A 605 -17.43 40.18 -1.01
CA ILE A 605 -17.42 40.89 -2.27
C ILE A 605 -18.84 40.92 -2.82
N PRO A 606 -19.39 42.07 -3.22
CA PRO A 606 -20.72 42.13 -3.81
C PRO A 606 -20.83 41.21 -5.04
N ILE A 607 -21.93 40.46 -5.12
CA ILE A 607 -22.21 39.57 -6.27
C ILE A 607 -22.82 40.32 -7.46
N PHE A 608 -23.52 41.42 -7.21
CA PHE A 608 -24.03 42.33 -8.24
C PHE A 608 -23.18 43.62 -8.28
N ALA A 609 -22.91 44.11 -9.50
CA ALA A 609 -22.08 45.28 -9.69
C ALA A 609 -22.78 46.59 -9.34
N ASP A 610 -24.10 46.58 -9.22
CA ASP A 610 -24.94 47.71 -8.75
C ASP A 610 -25.17 47.73 -7.22
N GLY A 611 -24.48 46.86 -6.49
CA GLY A 611 -24.56 46.80 -5.03
C GLY A 611 -25.81 46.10 -4.48
N LYS A 612 -26.67 45.53 -5.33
CA LYS A 612 -27.79 44.73 -4.86
C LYS A 612 -27.30 43.42 -4.24
N SER A 613 -27.86 43.07 -3.10
CA SER A 613 -27.72 41.72 -2.52
C SER A 613 -28.88 40.86 -2.99
N ASN A 614 -28.67 39.53 -3.17
CA ASN A 614 -29.82 38.62 -3.20
C ASN A 614 -30.53 38.73 -1.84
N GLY A 615 -31.79 39.20 -1.82
CA GLY A 615 -32.61 39.28 -0.67
C GLY A 615 -32.92 37.93 -0.03
#